data_fb329b43275022270677543ed9c92e01
#
_entry.id   fb329b43275022270677543ed9c92e01
#
_cell.length_a   1.000
_cell.length_b   1.000
_cell.length_c   1.000
_cell.angle_alpha   90.00
_cell.angle_beta   90.00
_cell.angle_gamma   90.00
#
_symmetry.space_group_name_H-M   'P 1'
#
loop_
_entity.id
_entity.type
_entity.pdbx_description
1 polymer ?
#
loop_
_entity_poly.entity_id
_entity_poly.type
_entity_poly.pdbx_seq_one_letter_code
_entity_poly.pdbx_strand_id
1 'polypeptide(L)'
;MDFEQLAFIEKWRRRATRGIIVAVDGRRGDLLITLRVGELGERLDFRGRDATGAARKARLTVGDRVTMAIEYAATDVQPGAGSGVTGDCVGPGAVIEGSVASSGELVAVDVGGTEVLVRGDTLAGASIGDVVRFTIAEEGRAYLIPTR
;
A
#
# COMPACT_ATOMS: atom_id res chain seq x y z
N MET A 1 0.80 -2.31 21.16
CA MET A 1 0.32 -2.96 19.92
C MET A 1 -0.52 -4.16 20.32
N ASP A 2 -1.73 -4.25 19.80
CA ASP A 2 -2.58 -5.38 20.15
C ASP A 2 -2.21 -6.66 19.37
N PHE A 3 -2.82 -7.75 19.75
CA PHE A 3 -2.50 -9.07 19.21
C PHE A 3 -2.89 -9.21 17.74
N GLU A 4 -3.99 -8.60 17.32
CA GLU A 4 -4.45 -8.64 15.93
C GLU A 4 -3.51 -7.87 15.00
N GLN A 5 -3.02 -6.72 15.45
CA GLN A 5 -2.06 -5.92 14.69
C GLN A 5 -0.73 -6.65 14.55
N LEU A 6 -0.30 -7.33 15.61
CA LEU A 6 0.92 -8.14 15.58
C LEU A 6 0.79 -9.29 14.59
N ALA A 7 -0.34 -9.98 14.60
CA ALA A 7 -0.62 -11.07 13.67
C ALA A 7 -0.66 -10.57 12.22
N PHE A 8 -1.25 -9.41 11.99
CA PHE A 8 -1.25 -8.77 10.67
C PHE A 8 0.18 -8.48 10.19
N ILE A 9 1.00 -7.88 11.05
CA ILE A 9 2.39 -7.54 10.72
C ILE A 9 3.18 -8.79 10.36
N GLU A 10 3.08 -9.86 11.15
CA GLU A 10 3.80 -11.12 10.89
C GLU A 10 3.34 -11.78 9.59
N LYS A 11 2.04 -11.78 9.33
CA LYS A 11 1.47 -12.33 8.10
C LYS A 11 1.98 -11.63 6.85
N TRP A 12 2.12 -10.30 6.90
CA TRP A 12 2.45 -9.48 5.73
C TRP A 12 3.89 -8.99 5.68
N ARG A 13 4.72 -9.37 6.64
CA ARG A 13 6.13 -8.96 6.70
C ARG A 13 6.88 -9.22 5.39
N ARG A 14 6.63 -10.34 4.74
CA ARG A 14 7.28 -10.72 3.47
C ARG A 14 6.79 -9.91 2.28
N ARG A 15 5.60 -9.33 2.39
CA ARG A 15 4.99 -8.54 1.32
C ARG A 15 5.09 -7.04 1.58
N ALA A 16 5.60 -6.67 2.73
CA ALA A 16 5.84 -5.29 3.04
C ALA A 16 6.95 -4.74 2.16
N THR A 17 6.86 -3.47 1.86
CA THR A 17 7.77 -2.81 0.93
C THR A 17 8.74 -1.93 1.69
N ARG A 18 10.00 -1.98 1.29
CA ARG A 18 11.04 -1.08 1.78
C ARG A 18 11.01 0.20 0.97
N GLY A 19 11.14 1.31 1.64
CA GLY A 19 11.17 2.60 0.96
C GLY A 19 11.70 3.71 1.85
N ILE A 20 11.63 4.91 1.29
CA ILE A 20 12.08 6.13 1.98
C ILE A 20 10.87 7.01 2.22
N ILE A 21 10.76 7.53 3.44
CA ILE A 21 9.72 8.49 3.78
C ILE A 21 10.00 9.81 3.06
N VAL A 22 9.07 10.26 2.23
CA VAL A 22 9.21 11.52 1.49
C VAL A 22 8.25 12.60 1.96
N ALA A 23 7.22 12.24 2.72
CA ALA A 23 6.31 13.21 3.33
C ALA A 23 5.70 12.63 4.60
N VAL A 24 5.52 13.48 5.60
CA VAL A 24 4.82 13.16 6.83
C VAL A 24 3.94 14.36 7.15
N ASP A 25 2.62 14.13 7.24
CA ASP A 25 1.64 15.18 7.56
C ASP A 25 0.83 14.72 8.78
N GLY A 26 0.97 15.47 9.88
CA GLY A 26 0.39 15.10 11.17
C GLY A 26 -0.79 15.97 11.60
N ARG A 27 -1.83 16.04 10.80
CA ARG A 27 -3.00 16.84 11.16
C ARG A 27 -3.93 16.11 12.11
N ARG A 28 -4.34 16.80 13.19
CA ARG A 28 -5.42 16.39 14.12
C ARG A 28 -5.32 14.93 14.62
N GLY A 29 -4.12 14.50 14.95
CA GLY A 29 -3.93 13.15 15.45
C GLY A 29 -3.77 12.06 14.37
N ASP A 30 -4.12 12.35 13.14
CA ASP A 30 -3.89 11.45 12.01
C ASP A 30 -2.53 11.75 11.38
N LEU A 31 -1.72 10.73 11.22
CA LEU A 31 -0.45 10.85 10.55
C LEU A 31 -0.57 10.27 9.14
N LEU A 32 -0.45 11.12 8.13
CA LEU A 32 -0.38 10.69 6.74
C LEU A 32 1.09 10.56 6.35
N ILE A 33 1.43 9.42 5.77
CA ILE A 33 2.80 9.10 5.40
C ILE A 33 2.84 8.84 3.91
N THR A 34 3.88 9.35 3.24
CA THR A 34 4.16 9.00 1.85
C THR A 34 5.49 8.27 1.81
N LEU A 35 5.45 7.04 1.34
CA LEU A 35 6.59 6.14 1.19
C LEU A 35 6.97 6.06 -0.28
N ARG A 36 8.20 6.39 -0.62
CA ARG A 36 8.72 6.25 -1.98
C ARG A 36 9.43 4.92 -2.14
N VAL A 37 9.00 4.15 -3.11
CA VAL A 37 9.48 2.80 -3.41
C VAL A 37 10.03 2.76 -4.83
N GLY A 38 11.07 1.97 -5.04
CA GLY A 38 11.69 1.76 -6.34
C GLY A 38 12.93 2.57 -6.57
N GLU A 39 13.64 2.23 -7.66
CA GLU A 39 14.87 2.88 -8.06
C GLU A 39 14.61 4.02 -9.05
N LEU A 40 15.66 4.72 -9.43
CA LEU A 40 15.59 5.82 -10.39
C LEU A 40 14.85 5.42 -11.68
N GLY A 41 13.78 6.11 -12.00
CA GLY A 41 12.98 5.89 -13.21
C GLY A 41 11.70 5.07 -13.02
N GLU A 42 11.60 4.29 -11.95
CA GLU A 42 10.44 3.43 -11.67
C GLU A 42 9.88 3.68 -10.28
N ARG A 43 9.97 4.91 -9.81
CA ARG A 43 9.53 5.26 -8.46
C ARG A 43 8.03 5.37 -8.36
N LEU A 44 7.47 4.75 -7.31
CA LEU A 44 6.07 4.94 -6.92
C LEU A 44 6.02 5.49 -5.51
N ASP A 45 5.16 6.46 -5.31
CA ASP A 45 4.88 7.01 -3.99
C ASP A 45 3.57 6.42 -3.50
N PHE A 46 3.61 5.84 -2.29
CA PHE A 46 2.45 5.22 -1.64
C PHE A 46 2.04 6.07 -0.45
N ARG A 47 0.81 6.55 -0.46
CA ARG A 47 0.28 7.34 0.65
C ARG A 47 -0.64 6.48 1.51
N GLY A 48 -0.49 6.59 2.82
CA GLY A 48 -1.34 5.89 3.77
C GLY A 48 -1.39 6.59 5.12
N ARG A 49 -2.43 6.27 5.88
CA ARG A 49 -2.62 6.76 7.24
C ARG A 49 -1.97 5.77 8.19
N ASP A 50 -1.26 6.28 9.21
CA ASP A 50 -0.68 5.47 10.28
C ASP A 50 -1.81 4.75 11.05
N ALA A 51 -2.05 3.48 10.72
CA ALA A 51 -3.22 2.76 11.20
C ALA A 51 -3.12 2.35 12.68
N THR A 52 -1.90 2.13 13.17
CA THR A 52 -1.68 1.61 14.53
C THR A 52 -1.09 2.62 15.49
N GLY A 53 -0.71 3.80 15.01
CA GLY A 53 0.06 4.78 15.77
C GLY A 53 1.54 4.44 15.87
N ALA A 54 2.00 3.33 15.27
CA ALA A 54 3.40 2.89 15.36
C ALA A 54 4.37 3.85 14.70
N ALA A 55 3.98 4.44 13.55
CA ALA A 55 4.82 5.41 12.86
C ALA A 55 4.97 6.70 13.66
N ARG A 56 3.90 7.17 14.27
CA ARG A 56 3.92 8.33 15.17
C ARG A 56 4.81 8.06 16.39
N LYS A 57 4.67 6.88 16.99
CA LYS A 57 5.45 6.47 18.15
C LYS A 57 6.93 6.36 17.82
N ALA A 58 7.26 5.90 16.61
CA ALA A 58 8.62 5.80 16.11
C ALA A 58 9.21 7.16 15.66
N ARG A 59 8.39 8.21 15.64
CA ARG A 59 8.79 9.57 15.23
C ARG A 59 9.43 9.60 13.85
N LEU A 60 8.76 8.97 12.88
CA LEU A 60 9.25 8.94 11.51
C LEU A 60 9.35 10.34 10.92
N THR A 61 10.43 10.58 10.19
CA THR A 61 10.69 11.84 9.51
C THR A 61 11.07 11.59 8.05
N VAL A 62 11.00 12.63 7.23
CA VAL A 62 11.44 12.59 5.84
C VAL A 62 12.90 12.15 5.77
N GLY A 63 13.18 11.17 4.91
CA GLY A 63 14.50 10.59 4.74
C GLY A 63 14.69 9.26 5.45
N ASP A 64 13.80 8.91 6.38
CA ASP A 64 13.89 7.62 7.08
C ASP A 64 13.65 6.46 6.11
N ARG A 65 14.45 5.42 6.23
CA ARG A 65 14.26 4.17 5.50
C ARG A 65 13.48 3.20 6.38
N VAL A 66 12.36 2.73 5.86
CA VAL A 66 11.44 1.88 6.62
C VAL A 66 10.87 0.78 5.75
N THR A 67 10.28 -0.21 6.41
CA THR A 67 9.49 -1.25 5.77
C THR A 67 8.05 -1.07 6.23
N MET A 68 7.13 -0.96 5.28
CA MET A 68 5.71 -0.75 5.56
C MET A 68 4.84 -1.63 4.69
N ALA A 69 3.72 -2.07 5.22
CA ALA A 69 2.62 -2.61 4.44
C ALA A 69 1.53 -1.54 4.39
N ILE A 70 1.07 -1.19 3.20
CA ILE A 70 0.01 -0.21 3.03
C ILE A 70 -1.16 -0.89 2.30
N GLU A 71 -2.30 -0.92 2.97
CA GLU A 71 -3.52 -1.58 2.50
C GLU A 71 -4.48 -0.57 1.90
N TYR A 72 -5.02 -0.89 0.72
CA TYR A 72 -5.98 -0.03 0.01
C TYR A 72 -7.32 -0.73 -0.19
N ALA A 73 -8.34 0.06 -0.50
CA ALA A 73 -9.65 -0.42 -0.92
C ALA A 73 -9.89 0.00 -2.37
N ALA A 74 -10.43 -0.91 -3.18
CA ALA A 74 -10.72 -0.65 -4.58
C ALA A 74 -12.18 -0.29 -4.81
N THR A 75 -12.43 0.50 -5.86
CA THR A 75 -13.75 0.76 -6.42
C THR A 75 -13.62 0.78 -7.95
N ASP A 76 -14.75 0.69 -8.66
CA ASP A 76 -14.78 0.68 -10.12
C ASP A 76 -13.86 -0.38 -10.73
N VAL A 77 -13.95 -1.60 -10.20
CA VAL A 77 -13.13 -2.72 -10.65
C VAL A 77 -13.60 -3.21 -12.01
N GLN A 78 -12.66 -3.31 -12.95
CA GLN A 78 -12.94 -3.79 -14.31
C GLN A 78 -11.73 -4.56 -14.84
N PRO A 79 -11.90 -5.34 -15.93
CA PRO A 79 -10.77 -5.99 -16.56
C PRO A 79 -9.76 -4.97 -17.06
N GLY A 80 -8.47 -5.26 -16.90
CA GLY A 80 -7.38 -4.45 -17.39
C GLY A 80 -6.62 -5.12 -18.51
N ALA A 81 -5.66 -4.41 -19.09
CA ALA A 81 -4.86 -4.91 -20.21
C ALA A 81 -3.36 -4.65 -20.05
N GLY A 82 -2.96 -3.87 -19.06
CA GLY A 82 -1.57 -3.48 -18.87
C GLY A 82 -1.16 -3.39 -17.43
N SER A 83 -0.19 -2.56 -17.14
CA SER A 83 0.27 -2.31 -15.78
C SER A 83 0.65 -0.84 -15.60
N GLY A 84 0.38 -0.30 -14.43
CA GLY A 84 0.77 1.06 -14.11
C GLY A 84 -0.13 1.71 -13.07
N VAL A 85 0.25 2.94 -12.74
CA VAL A 85 -0.48 3.79 -11.81
C VAL A 85 -0.71 5.12 -12.48
N THR A 86 -1.97 5.57 -12.51
CA THR A 86 -2.33 6.89 -13.02
C THR A 86 -2.73 7.77 -11.85
N GLY A 87 -2.00 8.87 -11.65
CA GLY A 87 -2.16 9.80 -10.55
C GLY A 87 -0.81 10.21 -9.98
N ASP A 88 -0.80 11.16 -9.06
CA ASP A 88 0.43 11.68 -8.45
C ASP A 88 1.08 10.68 -7.49
N CYS A 89 0.27 9.85 -6.88
CA CYS A 89 0.74 8.80 -5.96
C CYS A 89 -0.32 7.69 -5.89
N VAL A 90 0.05 6.55 -5.28
CA VAL A 90 -0.91 5.52 -4.92
C VAL A 90 -1.67 6.02 -3.70
N GLY A 91 -2.88 6.49 -3.92
CA GLY A 91 -3.73 7.11 -2.90
C GLY A 91 -5.14 7.33 -3.47
N PRO A 92 -6.03 8.00 -2.71
CA PRO A 92 -7.43 8.17 -3.15
C PRO A 92 -7.53 8.78 -4.55
N GLY A 93 -8.34 8.17 -5.40
CA GLY A 93 -8.56 8.60 -6.77
C GLY A 93 -7.53 8.11 -7.79
N ALA A 94 -6.44 7.51 -7.36
CA ALA A 94 -5.47 6.91 -8.28
C ALA A 94 -6.09 5.71 -8.98
N VAL A 95 -5.76 5.53 -10.25
CA VAL A 95 -6.18 4.36 -11.03
C VAL A 95 -5.01 3.38 -11.10
N ILE A 96 -5.28 2.15 -10.70
CA ILE A 96 -4.28 1.08 -10.63
C ILE A 96 -4.63 0.03 -11.68
N GLU A 97 -3.65 -0.40 -12.44
CA GLU A 97 -3.81 -1.49 -13.41
C GLU A 97 -2.65 -2.46 -13.24
N GLY A 98 -2.95 -3.75 -13.18
CA GLY A 98 -1.92 -4.75 -13.01
C GLY A 98 -2.47 -6.16 -12.87
N SER A 99 -1.58 -7.12 -12.70
CA SER A 99 -1.95 -8.53 -12.55
C SER A 99 -2.03 -8.94 -11.08
N VAL A 100 -3.03 -9.73 -10.77
CA VAL A 100 -3.21 -10.29 -9.43
C VAL A 100 -2.13 -11.33 -9.18
N ALA A 101 -1.23 -11.06 -8.23
CA ALA A 101 -0.12 -11.93 -7.88
C ALA A 101 -0.43 -12.88 -6.73
N SER A 102 -1.38 -12.52 -5.87
CA SER A 102 -1.85 -13.38 -4.78
C SER A 102 -3.31 -13.06 -4.49
N SER A 103 -4.00 -14.01 -3.87
CA SER A 103 -5.41 -13.84 -3.49
C SER A 103 -5.59 -14.13 -2.00
N GLY A 104 -6.74 -13.76 -1.46
CA GLY A 104 -7.06 -13.95 -0.06
C GLY A 104 -7.68 -12.70 0.54
N GLU A 105 -7.53 -12.54 1.84
CA GLU A 105 -8.02 -11.38 2.57
C GLU A 105 -7.39 -10.09 2.06
N LEU A 106 -6.09 -10.11 1.76
CA LEU A 106 -5.40 -9.07 1.03
C LEU A 106 -4.88 -9.64 -0.29
N VAL A 107 -5.01 -8.86 -1.34
CA VAL A 107 -4.60 -9.21 -2.68
C VAL A 107 -3.41 -8.34 -3.08
N ALA A 108 -2.35 -8.95 -3.59
CA ALA A 108 -1.23 -8.21 -4.16
C ALA A 108 -1.44 -8.06 -5.66
N VAL A 109 -1.40 -6.82 -6.14
CA VAL A 109 -1.53 -6.47 -7.55
C VAL A 109 -0.20 -5.95 -8.04
N ASP A 110 0.42 -6.66 -8.99
CA ASP A 110 1.70 -6.27 -9.59
C ASP A 110 1.46 -5.20 -10.64
N VAL A 111 2.03 -4.02 -10.43
CA VAL A 111 1.87 -2.85 -11.31
C VAL A 111 3.14 -2.52 -12.10
N GLY A 112 3.98 -3.51 -12.33
CA GLY A 112 5.23 -3.32 -13.08
C GLY A 112 6.47 -3.56 -12.24
N GLY A 113 6.45 -4.58 -11.38
CA GLY A 113 7.56 -4.94 -10.51
C GLY A 113 7.37 -4.50 -9.05
N THR A 114 6.38 -3.69 -8.78
CA THR A 114 5.99 -3.28 -7.43
C THR A 114 4.57 -3.74 -7.17
N GLU A 115 4.28 -4.20 -5.96
CA GLU A 115 2.96 -4.69 -5.59
C GLU A 115 2.17 -3.65 -4.81
N VAL A 116 0.88 -3.52 -5.17
CA VAL A 116 -0.10 -2.73 -4.43
C VAL A 116 -0.98 -3.71 -3.66
N LEU A 117 -1.09 -3.55 -2.35
CA LEU A 117 -1.92 -4.40 -1.50
C LEU A 117 -3.34 -3.86 -1.43
N VAL A 118 -4.32 -4.69 -1.73
CA VAL A 118 -5.72 -4.29 -1.80
C VAL A 118 -6.56 -5.29 -1.02
N ARG A 119 -7.55 -4.79 -0.28
CA ARG A 119 -8.48 -5.68 0.42
C ARG A 119 -9.24 -6.54 -0.58
N GLY A 120 -9.18 -7.86 -0.38
CA GLY A 120 -9.76 -8.83 -1.30
C GLY A 120 -11.26 -8.68 -1.51
N ASP A 121 -12.00 -8.28 -0.46
CA ASP A 121 -13.44 -8.06 -0.54
C ASP A 121 -13.82 -6.88 -1.46
N THR A 122 -12.88 -6.02 -1.81
CA THR A 122 -13.13 -4.89 -2.70
C THR A 122 -12.78 -5.17 -4.17
N LEU A 123 -12.18 -6.32 -4.49
CA LEU A 123 -11.75 -6.67 -5.86
C LEU A 123 -12.69 -7.61 -6.62
N ALA A 124 -13.93 -7.75 -6.17
CA ALA A 124 -14.99 -8.46 -6.90
C ALA A 124 -14.62 -9.90 -7.33
N GLY A 125 -13.83 -10.62 -6.49
CA GLY A 125 -13.50 -12.01 -6.75
C GLY A 125 -12.40 -12.23 -7.78
N ALA A 126 -11.54 -11.26 -8.02
CA ALA A 126 -10.41 -11.42 -8.94
C ALA A 126 -9.49 -12.55 -8.49
N SER A 127 -9.01 -13.34 -9.46
CA SER A 127 -8.17 -14.51 -9.25
C SER A 127 -6.73 -14.25 -9.67
N ILE A 128 -5.80 -15.04 -9.12
CA ILE A 128 -4.38 -14.97 -9.50
C ILE A 128 -4.24 -15.07 -11.03
N GLY A 129 -3.48 -14.16 -11.60
CA GLY A 129 -3.24 -14.06 -13.03
C GLY A 129 -4.18 -13.13 -13.77
N ASP A 130 -5.30 -12.75 -13.17
CA ASP A 130 -6.21 -11.77 -13.77
C ASP A 130 -5.54 -10.41 -13.86
N VAL A 131 -5.75 -9.72 -14.98
CA VAL A 131 -5.35 -8.31 -15.09
C VAL A 131 -6.55 -7.45 -14.78
N VAL A 132 -6.41 -6.60 -13.78
CA VAL A 132 -7.51 -5.76 -13.27
C VAL A 132 -7.14 -4.29 -13.36
N ARG A 133 -8.18 -3.47 -13.44
CA ARG A 133 -8.07 -2.01 -13.35
C ARG A 133 -9.09 -1.52 -12.34
N PHE A 134 -8.66 -0.68 -11.43
CA PHE A 134 -9.54 -0.16 -10.39
C PHE A 134 -9.07 1.21 -9.91
N THR A 135 -9.97 1.91 -9.23
CA THR A 135 -9.66 3.19 -8.59
C THR A 135 -9.51 2.96 -7.10
N ILE A 136 -8.56 3.64 -6.47
CA ILE A 136 -8.40 3.63 -5.01
C ILE A 136 -9.53 4.47 -4.40
N ALA A 137 -10.34 3.83 -3.53
CA ALA A 137 -11.57 4.42 -3.02
C ALA A 137 -11.35 5.41 -1.87
N GLU A 138 -10.34 5.14 -1.02
CA GLU A 138 -10.11 5.92 0.20
C GLU A 138 -8.64 5.89 0.59
N GLU A 139 -8.28 6.64 1.62
CA GLU A 139 -6.92 6.66 2.16
C GLU A 139 -6.48 5.24 2.55
N GLY A 140 -5.26 4.84 2.18
CA GLY A 140 -4.69 3.57 2.58
C GLY A 140 -4.38 3.53 4.07
N ARG A 141 -4.21 2.33 4.61
CA ARG A 141 -3.79 2.10 5.99
C ARG A 141 -2.35 1.62 5.99
N ALA A 142 -1.48 2.39 6.62
CA ALA A 142 -0.05 2.09 6.68
C ALA A 142 0.29 1.40 8.01
N TYR A 143 0.97 0.28 7.89
CA TYR A 143 1.43 -0.52 9.03
C TYR A 143 2.96 -0.56 8.99
N LEU A 144 3.59 0.06 9.98
CA LEU A 144 5.05 0.03 10.10
C LEU A 144 5.49 -1.37 10.54
N ILE A 145 6.39 -1.96 9.76
CA ILE A 145 6.95 -3.28 10.06
C ILE A 145 8.27 -3.07 10.78
N PRO A 146 8.41 -3.55 12.03
CA PRO A 146 9.66 -3.42 12.75
C PRO A 146 10.79 -4.15 12.03
N THR A 147 11.93 -3.49 11.93
CA THR A 147 13.16 -4.12 11.44
C THR A 147 13.88 -4.75 12.63
N ARG A 148 14.36 -5.93 12.44
CA ARG A 148 15.17 -6.61 13.45
C ARG A 148 16.65 -6.35 13.22
#